data_d957f8d40344ea54123095c16c3f732f
#
_entry.id   d957f8d40344ea54123095c16c3f732f
#
_cell.length_a   1.000
_cell.length_b   1.000
_cell.length_c   1.000
_cell.angle_alpha   90.00
_cell.angle_beta   90.00
_cell.angle_gamma   90.00
#
_symmetry.space_group_name_H-M   'P 1'
#
loop_
_entity.id
_entity.type
_entity.pdbx_description
1 polymer ?
#
loop_
_entity_poly.entity_id
_entity_poly.type
_entity_poly.pdbx_seq_one_letter_code
_entity_poly.pdbx_strand_id
1 'polypeptide(L)'
;MATLQDMLSVDSFEAAAAGRLDKVAHDYYRSGAWGERTVRENVEAWGRLWLRPRCMVDVSARDASVELLGVRVPSPLLVAPTALHRMAHDEGEVATARAAGACGLPMVLSSLSTCTIESVAAATRAPLWMQIYISQDRGFTRALAQRAEAAGCRALMVTVDTPIWGVRERDIHNGFRVPDGMRMANLERPGQPTGHSGRGIGESLGWTIDASLTWKDLEMLRASVNVPVLVKGVLRGDDAARAIEHGAAGVVVSNHGGRQLDGAMATASALPEVVKAVAGRAPVIVDGGIRRGTDILRALAMGATAVQVGRPVLWGLAVGGAEGVERVLRILMEEFSLAMALAGCARTGDISADLLHRA
;
A
#
# COMPACT_ATOMS: atom_id res chain seq x y z
N MET A 1 25.72 17.31 0.24
CA MET A 1 24.63 16.30 0.18
C MET A 1 23.50 16.93 -0.64
N ALA A 2 22.88 16.16 -1.55
CA ALA A 2 21.70 16.65 -2.29
C ALA A 2 20.59 17.00 -1.29
N THR A 3 19.90 18.12 -1.52
CA THR A 3 18.74 18.52 -0.72
C THR A 3 17.51 17.72 -1.16
N LEU A 4 16.43 17.75 -0.37
CA LEU A 4 15.16 17.12 -0.77
C LEU A 4 14.61 17.72 -2.08
N GLN A 5 14.91 18.98 -2.36
CA GLN A 5 14.50 19.67 -3.60
C GLN A 5 15.25 19.18 -4.84
N ASP A 6 16.48 18.71 -4.68
CA ASP A 6 17.28 18.14 -5.78
C ASP A 6 16.82 16.74 -6.18
N MET A 7 15.98 16.10 -5.36
CA MET A 7 15.41 14.78 -5.64
C MET A 7 14.19 14.90 -6.53
N LEU A 8 14.32 14.46 -7.78
CA LEU A 8 13.32 14.63 -8.82
C LEU A 8 12.48 13.37 -9.10
N SER A 9 12.80 12.25 -8.46
CA SER A 9 12.12 10.97 -8.72
C SER A 9 12.12 10.05 -7.49
N VAL A 10 11.22 9.08 -7.47
CA VAL A 10 11.21 8.00 -6.46
C VAL A 10 12.56 7.26 -6.42
N ASP A 11 13.17 7.02 -7.58
CA ASP A 11 14.46 6.32 -7.69
C ASP A 11 15.60 7.08 -7.00
N SER A 12 15.57 8.42 -7.04
CA SER A 12 16.53 9.25 -6.31
C SER A 12 16.42 9.05 -4.80
N PHE A 13 15.18 8.89 -4.29
CA PHE A 13 14.95 8.59 -2.87
C PHE A 13 15.38 7.16 -2.51
N GLU A 14 15.13 6.17 -3.38
CA GLU A 14 15.60 4.80 -3.16
C GLU A 14 17.12 4.75 -3.04
N ALA A 15 17.82 5.40 -3.98
CA ALA A 15 19.28 5.48 -3.96
C ALA A 15 19.84 6.19 -2.70
N ALA A 16 19.20 7.29 -2.29
CA ALA A 16 19.62 8.03 -1.09
C ALA A 16 19.32 7.26 0.21
N ALA A 17 18.19 6.56 0.28
CA ALA A 17 17.79 5.73 1.42
C ALA A 17 18.75 4.57 1.65
N ALA A 18 19.30 3.98 0.58
CA ALA A 18 20.31 2.92 0.67
C ALA A 18 21.59 3.36 1.41
N GLY A 19 21.93 4.65 1.37
CA GLY A 19 23.07 5.21 2.10
C GLY A 19 22.75 5.70 3.53
N ARG A 20 21.48 5.72 3.92
CA ARG A 20 21.02 6.22 5.23
C ARG A 20 20.52 5.12 6.17
N LEU A 21 19.88 4.10 5.62
CA LEU A 21 19.43 2.94 6.38
C LEU A 21 20.61 2.02 6.66
N ASP A 22 20.62 1.37 7.82
CA ASP A 22 21.48 0.21 7.99
C ASP A 22 21.09 -0.90 7.00
N LYS A 23 22.02 -1.81 6.73
CA LYS A 23 21.84 -2.86 5.73
C LYS A 23 20.63 -3.75 6.02
N VAL A 24 20.37 -4.03 7.29
CA VAL A 24 19.29 -4.95 7.71
C VAL A 24 17.93 -4.29 7.46
N ALA A 25 17.77 -3.03 7.87
CA ALA A 25 16.55 -2.26 7.63
C ALA A 25 16.31 -2.03 6.13
N HIS A 26 17.37 -1.66 5.38
CA HIS A 26 17.27 -1.47 3.94
C HIS A 26 16.84 -2.75 3.22
N ASP A 27 17.51 -3.88 3.51
CA ASP A 27 17.18 -5.16 2.90
C ASP A 27 15.77 -5.63 3.29
N TYR A 28 15.35 -5.44 4.55
CA TYR A 28 14.00 -5.74 5.00
C TYR A 28 12.94 -5.04 4.15
N TYR A 29 13.09 -3.74 3.89
CA TYR A 29 12.12 -2.99 3.11
C TYR A 29 12.18 -3.32 1.61
N ARG A 30 13.41 -3.45 1.08
CA ARG A 30 13.65 -3.63 -0.35
C ARG A 30 13.32 -5.04 -0.83
N SER A 31 13.58 -6.05 0.01
CA SER A 31 13.52 -7.46 -0.37
C SER A 31 12.14 -7.92 -0.84
N GLY A 32 12.16 -8.93 -1.68
CA GLY A 32 11.03 -9.77 -2.04
C GLY A 32 11.16 -11.17 -1.46
N ALA A 33 10.24 -12.05 -1.87
CA ALA A 33 10.31 -13.47 -1.55
C ALA A 33 11.34 -14.15 -2.46
N TRP A 34 12.01 -15.16 -1.93
CA TRP A 34 12.97 -16.03 -2.61
C TRP A 34 13.89 -15.28 -3.61
N GLY A 35 13.84 -15.63 -4.89
CA GLY A 35 14.67 -15.04 -5.96
C GLY A 35 14.26 -13.64 -6.40
N GLU A 36 13.26 -13.02 -5.78
CA GLU A 36 12.78 -11.64 -6.05
C GLU A 36 12.32 -11.42 -7.49
N ARG A 37 11.88 -12.46 -8.19
CA ARG A 37 11.37 -12.36 -9.56
C ARG A 37 10.14 -11.44 -9.62
N THR A 38 9.17 -11.66 -8.73
CA THR A 38 7.94 -10.87 -8.69
C THR A 38 8.22 -9.39 -8.35
N VAL A 39 9.22 -9.10 -7.51
CA VAL A 39 9.61 -7.71 -7.20
C VAL A 39 10.07 -6.97 -8.45
N ARG A 40 10.95 -7.59 -9.25
CA ARG A 40 11.44 -7.00 -10.50
C ARG A 40 10.31 -6.86 -11.51
N GLU A 41 9.54 -7.94 -11.71
CA GLU A 41 8.44 -7.98 -12.66
C GLU A 41 7.34 -6.95 -12.36
N ASN A 42 7.07 -6.67 -11.08
CA ASN A 42 6.12 -5.62 -10.69
C ASN A 42 6.49 -4.24 -11.26
N VAL A 43 7.77 -3.91 -11.32
CA VAL A 43 8.23 -2.62 -11.88
C VAL A 43 8.25 -2.67 -13.40
N GLU A 44 8.80 -3.75 -13.96
CA GLU A 44 8.97 -3.89 -15.42
C GLU A 44 7.63 -3.97 -16.17
N ALA A 45 6.62 -4.59 -15.56
CA ALA A 45 5.30 -4.76 -16.18
C ALA A 45 4.61 -3.43 -16.53
N TRP A 46 4.77 -2.39 -15.70
CA TRP A 46 4.26 -1.06 -16.02
C TRP A 46 4.96 -0.46 -17.23
N GLY A 47 6.28 -0.68 -17.38
CA GLY A 47 7.07 -0.18 -18.51
C GLY A 47 6.69 -0.77 -19.87
N ARG A 48 6.08 -1.96 -19.90
CA ARG A 48 5.60 -2.60 -21.15
C ARG A 48 4.29 -2.03 -21.68
N LEU A 49 3.64 -1.15 -20.94
CA LEU A 49 2.41 -0.48 -21.35
C LEU A 49 2.75 0.90 -21.94
N TRP A 50 2.66 1.04 -23.25
CA TRP A 50 2.92 2.30 -23.93
C TRP A 50 1.70 3.21 -23.90
N LEU A 51 1.94 4.51 -23.74
CA LEU A 51 0.89 5.53 -23.74
C LEU A 51 0.70 6.10 -25.14
N ARG A 52 -0.55 6.30 -25.56
CA ARG A 52 -0.96 6.90 -26.82
C ARG A 52 -1.65 8.24 -26.53
N PRO A 53 -0.92 9.35 -26.49
CA PRO A 53 -1.50 10.64 -26.15
C PRO A 53 -2.45 11.16 -27.23
N ARG A 54 -3.50 11.88 -26.81
CA ARG A 54 -4.38 12.66 -27.69
C ARG A 54 -3.82 14.06 -27.86
N CYS A 55 -3.86 14.57 -29.08
CA CYS A 55 -3.42 15.92 -29.39
C CYS A 55 -4.60 16.91 -29.42
N MET A 56 -4.33 18.20 -29.26
CA MET A 56 -5.29 19.31 -29.40
C MET A 56 -6.49 19.22 -28.43
N VAL A 57 -6.25 18.71 -27.23
CA VAL A 57 -7.23 18.72 -26.12
C VAL A 57 -6.90 19.85 -25.18
N ASP A 58 -7.93 20.63 -24.79
CA ASP A 58 -7.75 21.66 -23.75
C ASP A 58 -7.56 21.03 -22.40
N VAL A 59 -6.37 21.19 -21.86
CA VAL A 59 -5.93 20.69 -20.54
C VAL A 59 -5.50 21.83 -19.62
N SER A 60 -5.91 23.07 -19.92
CA SER A 60 -5.54 24.26 -19.13
C SER A 60 -6.11 24.19 -17.71
N ALA A 61 -7.30 23.61 -17.53
CA ALA A 61 -7.91 23.35 -16.24
C ALA A 61 -7.98 21.84 -15.99
N ARG A 62 -7.07 21.33 -15.15
CA ARG A 62 -6.99 19.90 -14.82
C ARG A 62 -7.54 19.60 -13.44
N ASP A 63 -8.24 18.47 -13.32
CA ASP A 63 -8.71 17.91 -12.05
C ASP A 63 -8.25 16.47 -11.93
N ALA A 64 -7.22 16.24 -11.09
CA ALA A 64 -6.67 14.92 -10.79
C ALA A 64 -7.42 14.19 -9.65
N SER A 65 -8.46 14.80 -9.09
CA SER A 65 -9.19 14.22 -7.96
C SER A 65 -10.01 13.00 -8.37
N VAL A 66 -10.23 12.11 -7.38
CA VAL A 66 -11.14 10.97 -7.50
C VAL A 66 -12.01 10.87 -6.25
N GLU A 67 -13.17 10.22 -6.39
CA GLU A 67 -13.96 9.81 -5.25
C GLU A 67 -13.56 8.40 -4.82
N LEU A 68 -13.30 8.23 -3.53
CA LEU A 68 -12.90 6.95 -2.97
C LEU A 68 -13.64 6.69 -1.66
N LEU A 69 -14.53 5.68 -1.66
CA LEU A 69 -15.42 5.35 -0.53
C LEU A 69 -16.20 6.56 0.00
N GLY A 70 -16.77 7.38 -0.91
CA GLY A 70 -17.55 8.56 -0.57
C GLY A 70 -16.74 9.79 -0.15
N VAL A 71 -15.41 9.75 -0.29
CA VAL A 71 -14.53 10.89 0.03
C VAL A 71 -13.78 11.31 -1.23
N ARG A 72 -13.86 12.61 -1.55
CA ARG A 72 -13.05 13.20 -2.63
C ARG A 72 -11.61 13.39 -2.14
N VAL A 73 -10.66 12.82 -2.87
CA VAL A 73 -9.22 12.94 -2.63
C VAL A 73 -8.53 13.62 -3.81
N PRO A 74 -7.48 14.42 -3.59
CA PRO A 74 -6.90 15.30 -4.63
C PRO A 74 -6.16 14.55 -5.74
N SER A 75 -5.85 13.28 -5.54
CA SER A 75 -5.16 12.42 -6.50
C SER A 75 -5.51 10.96 -6.24
N PRO A 76 -5.54 10.08 -7.27
CA PRO A 76 -5.83 8.65 -7.11
C PRO A 76 -4.63 7.89 -6.50
N LEU A 77 -4.07 8.42 -5.43
CA LEU A 77 -2.88 7.91 -4.76
C LEU A 77 -3.15 7.74 -3.27
N LEU A 78 -2.73 6.61 -2.71
CA LEU A 78 -2.79 6.29 -1.28
C LEU A 78 -1.41 5.84 -0.78
N VAL A 79 -1.19 6.03 0.52
CA VAL A 79 -0.08 5.37 1.22
C VAL A 79 -0.47 3.94 1.56
N ALA A 80 0.27 2.96 1.03
CA ALA A 80 0.04 1.53 1.28
C ALA A 80 0.44 1.13 2.71
N PRO A 81 -0.17 0.07 3.28
CA PRO A 81 0.23 -0.43 4.58
C PRO A 81 1.63 -1.05 4.52
N THR A 82 2.55 -0.49 5.26
CA THR A 82 3.92 -0.97 5.45
C THR A 82 4.26 -1.06 6.93
N ALA A 83 5.06 -2.06 7.29
CA ALA A 83 5.40 -2.32 8.69
C ALA A 83 6.63 -1.55 9.15
N LEU A 84 6.72 -1.34 10.48
CA LEU A 84 7.96 -0.97 11.17
C LEU A 84 8.60 0.35 10.71
N HIS A 85 7.82 1.41 10.50
CA HIS A 85 8.33 2.69 9.99
C HIS A 85 9.44 3.30 10.87
N ARG A 86 9.48 2.98 12.17
CA ARG A 86 10.57 3.44 13.05
C ARG A 86 11.93 2.86 12.71
N MET A 87 12.02 1.80 11.91
CA MET A 87 13.31 1.37 11.36
C MET A 87 13.86 2.37 10.32
N ALA A 88 12.98 3.19 9.72
CA ALA A 88 13.38 4.22 8.76
C ALA A 88 13.57 5.59 9.41
N HIS A 89 12.79 5.94 10.44
CA HIS A 89 12.82 7.23 11.12
C HIS A 89 12.13 7.17 12.48
N ASP A 90 12.65 7.85 13.49
CA ASP A 90 12.19 7.76 14.89
C ASP A 90 10.70 8.10 15.09
N GLU A 91 10.14 9.03 14.31
CA GLU A 91 8.72 9.36 14.37
C GLU A 91 7.81 8.31 13.68
N GLY A 92 8.36 7.40 12.88
CA GLY A 92 7.67 6.27 12.28
C GLY A 92 6.41 6.65 11.50
N GLU A 93 5.31 5.94 11.76
CA GLU A 93 4.03 6.10 11.07
C GLU A 93 3.37 7.46 11.34
N VAL A 94 3.71 8.14 12.44
CA VAL A 94 3.24 9.50 12.76
C VAL A 94 3.77 10.51 11.73
N ALA A 95 5.06 10.44 11.40
CA ALA A 95 5.65 11.28 10.34
C ALA A 95 5.00 11.02 8.99
N THR A 96 4.77 9.76 8.66
CA THR A 96 4.09 9.35 7.41
C THR A 96 2.65 9.88 7.34
N ALA A 97 1.90 9.79 8.43
CA ALA A 97 0.53 10.30 8.50
C ALA A 97 0.45 11.81 8.35
N ARG A 98 1.39 12.54 8.97
CA ARG A 98 1.50 14.00 8.82
C ARG A 98 1.75 14.39 7.36
N ALA A 99 2.66 13.71 6.69
CA ALA A 99 2.98 13.94 5.29
C ALA A 99 1.82 13.61 4.35
N ALA A 100 1.17 12.46 4.54
CA ALA A 100 -0.03 12.09 3.79
C ALA A 100 -1.14 13.13 3.99
N GLY A 101 -1.34 13.60 5.23
CA GLY A 101 -2.27 14.66 5.60
C GLY A 101 -1.97 15.98 4.91
N ALA A 102 -0.70 16.40 4.82
CA ALA A 102 -0.27 17.60 4.11
C ALA A 102 -0.54 17.54 2.60
N CYS A 103 -0.54 16.32 2.03
CA CYS A 103 -0.93 16.07 0.63
C CYS A 103 -2.44 15.82 0.44
N GLY A 104 -3.23 15.72 1.52
CA GLY A 104 -4.65 15.36 1.46
C GLY A 104 -4.91 13.90 1.02
N LEU A 105 -3.91 13.03 1.13
CA LEU A 105 -3.97 11.66 0.64
C LEU A 105 -4.33 10.67 1.75
N PRO A 106 -5.15 9.65 1.45
CA PRO A 106 -5.43 8.58 2.40
C PRO A 106 -4.16 7.78 2.75
N MET A 107 -4.04 7.41 4.02
CA MET A 107 -3.02 6.47 4.49
C MET A 107 -3.67 5.21 5.02
N VAL A 108 -3.12 4.05 4.66
CA VAL A 108 -3.48 2.77 5.25
C VAL A 108 -2.42 2.39 6.27
N LEU A 109 -2.78 2.42 7.55
CA LEU A 109 -1.90 2.03 8.64
C LEU A 109 -1.79 0.51 8.72
N SER A 110 -0.59 -0.02 8.82
CA SER A 110 -0.39 -1.47 9.01
C SER A 110 -0.71 -1.90 10.44
N SER A 111 -1.27 -3.10 10.64
CA SER A 111 -1.35 -3.72 11.97
C SER A 111 0.03 -3.97 12.60
N LEU A 112 1.09 -4.04 11.76
CA LEU A 112 2.48 -4.15 12.20
C LEU A 112 3.15 -2.78 12.38
N SER A 113 2.37 -1.73 12.64
CA SER A 113 2.91 -0.39 12.88
C SER A 113 3.57 -0.28 14.25
N THR A 114 4.59 0.57 14.31
CA THR A 114 5.36 0.88 15.52
C THR A 114 4.71 2.00 16.36
N CYS A 115 3.74 2.70 15.78
CA CYS A 115 2.94 3.72 16.44
C CYS A 115 1.51 3.23 16.67
N THR A 116 0.84 3.69 17.72
CA THR A 116 -0.55 3.34 18.01
C THR A 116 -1.49 3.97 16.99
N ILE A 117 -2.64 3.32 16.75
CA ILE A 117 -3.68 3.84 15.83
C ILE A 117 -4.06 5.26 16.24
N GLU A 118 -4.23 5.51 17.54
CA GLU A 118 -4.66 6.79 18.09
C GLU A 118 -3.64 7.90 17.84
N SER A 119 -2.34 7.61 18.02
CA SER A 119 -1.27 8.60 17.76
C SER A 119 -1.16 8.95 16.29
N VAL A 120 -1.38 7.97 15.40
CA VAL A 120 -1.36 8.17 13.95
C VAL A 120 -2.61 8.93 13.50
N ALA A 121 -3.79 8.59 14.04
CA ALA A 121 -5.03 9.30 13.75
C ALA A 121 -4.97 10.78 14.18
N ALA A 122 -4.37 11.08 15.34
CA ALA A 122 -4.17 12.45 15.79
C ALA A 122 -3.19 13.27 14.92
N ALA A 123 -2.33 12.60 14.15
CA ALA A 123 -1.31 13.26 13.32
C ALA A 123 -1.81 13.66 11.92
N THR A 124 -3.00 13.27 11.51
CA THR A 124 -3.53 13.56 10.17
C THR A 124 -5.00 13.98 10.21
N ARG A 125 -5.40 14.83 9.25
CA ARG A 125 -6.79 15.13 8.95
C ARG A 125 -7.28 14.44 7.67
N ALA A 126 -6.38 13.84 6.89
CA ALA A 126 -6.73 13.05 5.73
C ALA A 126 -7.32 11.68 6.17
N PRO A 127 -8.06 10.99 5.30
CA PRO A 127 -8.63 9.69 5.63
C PRO A 127 -7.56 8.69 6.09
N LEU A 128 -7.71 8.16 7.30
CA LEU A 128 -6.90 7.06 7.81
C LEU A 128 -7.70 5.76 7.67
N TRP A 129 -7.08 4.74 7.11
CA TRP A 129 -7.60 3.38 7.04
C TRP A 129 -6.69 2.45 7.86
N MET A 130 -7.21 1.31 8.29
CA MET A 130 -6.42 0.33 9.03
C MET A 130 -6.32 -0.98 8.26
N GLN A 131 -5.10 -1.46 8.01
CA GLN A 131 -4.90 -2.80 7.48
C GLN A 131 -4.90 -3.81 8.63
N ILE A 132 -5.57 -4.96 8.41
CA ILE A 132 -5.73 -6.02 9.39
C ILE A 132 -5.30 -7.36 8.78
N TYR A 133 -4.52 -8.13 9.55
CA TYR A 133 -4.44 -9.58 9.40
C TYR A 133 -5.44 -10.23 10.34
N ILE A 134 -6.15 -11.24 9.85
CA ILE A 134 -7.05 -12.01 10.71
C ILE A 134 -6.23 -13.04 11.48
N SER A 135 -6.24 -12.92 12.80
CA SER A 135 -5.54 -13.80 13.74
C SER A 135 -6.37 -15.06 14.02
N GLN A 136 -5.72 -16.14 14.46
CA GLN A 136 -6.41 -17.30 15.03
C GLN A 136 -7.36 -16.91 16.16
N ASP A 137 -7.00 -15.89 16.94
CA ASP A 137 -7.91 -15.28 17.90
C ASP A 137 -8.83 -14.25 17.21
N ARG A 138 -10.02 -14.71 16.83
CA ARG A 138 -11.05 -13.86 16.18
C ARG A 138 -11.57 -12.77 17.11
N GLY A 139 -11.51 -12.99 18.43
CA GLY A 139 -11.87 -11.98 19.42
C GLY A 139 -10.92 -10.80 19.38
N PHE A 140 -9.62 -11.07 19.37
CA PHE A 140 -8.58 -10.06 19.22
C PHE A 140 -8.72 -9.30 17.89
N THR A 141 -8.95 -10.00 16.77
CA THR A 141 -9.13 -9.38 15.47
C THR A 141 -10.30 -8.39 15.47
N ARG A 142 -11.44 -8.78 16.06
CA ARG A 142 -12.62 -7.91 16.20
C ARG A 142 -12.32 -6.69 17.09
N ALA A 143 -11.67 -6.90 18.23
CA ALA A 143 -11.30 -5.82 19.13
C ALA A 143 -10.36 -4.80 18.44
N LEU A 144 -9.38 -5.26 17.66
CA LEU A 144 -8.49 -4.39 16.88
C LEU A 144 -9.26 -3.59 15.82
N ALA A 145 -10.20 -4.24 15.12
CA ALA A 145 -11.04 -3.60 14.11
C ALA A 145 -11.93 -2.50 14.71
N GLN A 146 -12.59 -2.80 15.83
CA GLN A 146 -13.43 -1.85 16.57
C GLN A 146 -12.62 -0.70 17.16
N ARG A 147 -11.41 -0.98 17.66
CA ARG A 147 -10.48 0.05 18.12
C ARG A 147 -10.06 0.99 16.99
N ALA A 148 -9.81 0.45 15.79
CA ALA A 148 -9.50 1.27 14.61
C ALA A 148 -10.68 2.17 14.22
N GLU A 149 -11.90 1.65 14.22
CA GLU A 149 -13.12 2.43 13.97
C GLU A 149 -13.30 3.53 15.04
N ALA A 150 -13.15 3.20 16.33
CA ALA A 150 -13.25 4.14 17.42
C ALA A 150 -12.18 5.25 17.36
N ALA A 151 -10.98 4.95 16.86
CA ALA A 151 -9.91 5.93 16.63
C ALA A 151 -10.15 6.81 15.40
N GLY A 152 -11.23 6.60 14.64
CA GLY A 152 -11.61 7.40 13.48
C GLY A 152 -11.12 6.89 12.13
N CYS A 153 -10.64 5.65 12.05
CA CYS A 153 -10.35 5.03 10.75
C CYS A 153 -11.63 4.94 9.91
N ARG A 154 -11.51 5.35 8.64
CA ARG A 154 -12.64 5.44 7.71
C ARG A 154 -12.91 4.16 6.91
N ALA A 155 -11.99 3.23 6.92
CA ALA A 155 -12.12 1.92 6.31
C ALA A 155 -11.15 0.92 6.95
N LEU A 156 -11.44 -0.36 6.79
CA LEU A 156 -10.52 -1.46 7.08
C LEU A 156 -10.05 -2.12 5.78
N MET A 157 -8.84 -2.65 5.79
CA MET A 157 -8.25 -3.37 4.65
C MET A 157 -7.72 -4.72 5.12
N VAL A 158 -8.43 -5.79 4.80
CA VAL A 158 -8.03 -7.15 5.17
C VAL A 158 -7.03 -7.69 4.18
N THR A 159 -5.87 -8.10 4.67
CA THR A 159 -4.84 -8.74 3.84
C THR A 159 -5.06 -10.25 3.80
N VAL A 160 -5.24 -10.79 2.58
CA VAL A 160 -5.60 -12.20 2.34
C VAL A 160 -4.54 -13.02 1.61
N ASP A 161 -3.47 -12.37 1.14
CA ASP A 161 -2.36 -13.03 0.44
C ASP A 161 -1.28 -13.60 1.38
N THR A 162 -1.57 -13.65 2.68
CA THR A 162 -0.63 -14.08 3.72
C THR A 162 -1.24 -15.17 4.60
N PRO A 163 -1.58 -16.34 4.06
CA PRO A 163 -1.96 -17.48 4.89
C PRO A 163 -0.79 -17.97 5.76
N ILE A 164 0.43 -17.80 5.25
CA ILE A 164 1.71 -17.99 5.94
C ILE A 164 2.67 -16.88 5.48
N TRP A 165 3.73 -16.65 6.23
CA TRP A 165 4.74 -15.67 5.84
C TRP A 165 5.57 -16.13 4.66
N GLY A 166 5.72 -15.27 3.65
CA GLY A 166 6.65 -15.50 2.54
C GLY A 166 8.10 -15.51 3.02
N VAL A 167 8.90 -16.42 2.47
CA VAL A 167 10.33 -16.54 2.80
C VAL A 167 11.10 -15.44 2.09
N ARG A 168 11.84 -14.64 2.85
CA ARG A 168 12.73 -13.58 2.36
C ARG A 168 14.16 -13.94 2.67
N GLU A 169 14.90 -14.36 1.66
CA GLU A 169 16.26 -14.86 1.82
C GLU A 169 17.19 -13.80 2.40
N ARG A 170 17.02 -12.52 2.04
CA ARG A 170 17.82 -11.43 2.62
C ARG A 170 17.59 -11.26 4.11
N ASP A 171 16.34 -11.38 4.59
CA ASP A 171 16.02 -11.31 6.01
C ASP A 171 16.72 -12.45 6.77
N ILE A 172 16.73 -13.66 6.19
CA ILE A 172 17.40 -14.83 6.78
C ILE A 172 18.91 -14.64 6.79
N HIS A 173 19.52 -14.24 5.67
CA HIS A 173 20.96 -14.01 5.57
C HIS A 173 21.46 -12.91 6.51
N ASN A 174 20.65 -11.86 6.70
CA ASN A 174 20.97 -10.77 7.62
C ASN A 174 20.63 -11.11 9.08
N GLY A 175 20.04 -12.27 9.37
CA GLY A 175 19.56 -12.62 10.70
C GLY A 175 18.52 -11.61 11.22
N PHE A 176 17.63 -11.12 10.33
CA PHE A 176 16.67 -10.07 10.65
C PHE A 176 15.88 -10.40 11.91
N ARG A 177 15.86 -9.45 12.82
CA ARG A 177 15.00 -9.41 14.01
C ARG A 177 14.42 -8.01 14.14
N VAL A 178 13.26 -7.91 14.74
CA VAL A 178 12.72 -6.59 15.11
C VAL A 178 13.69 -5.96 16.12
N PRO A 179 14.15 -4.72 15.88
CA PRO A 179 15.11 -4.06 16.78
C PRO A 179 14.66 -4.06 18.23
N ASP A 180 15.61 -4.20 19.17
CA ASP A 180 15.35 -4.18 20.60
C ASP A 180 14.64 -2.88 20.99
N GLY A 181 13.60 -2.99 21.81
CA GLY A 181 12.76 -1.85 22.24
C GLY A 181 11.72 -1.41 21.21
N MET A 182 11.78 -1.88 19.96
CA MET A 182 10.74 -1.61 18.96
C MET A 182 9.58 -2.58 19.15
N ARG A 183 8.36 -2.04 19.12
CA ARG A 183 7.13 -2.81 19.37
C ARG A 183 6.14 -2.61 18.23
N MET A 184 5.31 -3.62 18.01
CA MET A 184 4.12 -3.49 17.16
C MET A 184 2.97 -3.00 18.03
N ALA A 185 2.87 -1.68 18.15
CA ALA A 185 2.08 -1.00 19.18
C ALA A 185 0.59 -1.39 19.20
N ASN A 186 0.06 -1.92 18.08
CA ASN A 186 -1.35 -2.30 17.98
C ASN A 186 -1.62 -3.80 18.22
N LEU A 187 -0.56 -4.61 18.35
CA LEU A 187 -0.66 -6.06 18.56
C LEU A 187 -0.30 -6.46 20.01
N GLU A 188 0.06 -5.52 20.86
CA GLU A 188 0.36 -5.80 22.27
C GLU A 188 -0.90 -6.29 22.99
N ARG A 189 -0.71 -7.36 23.79
CA ARG A 189 -1.77 -7.94 24.64
C ARG A 189 -1.34 -7.85 26.09
N PRO A 190 -2.25 -7.45 27.02
CA PRO A 190 -1.95 -7.48 28.43
C PRO A 190 -1.51 -8.89 28.88
N GLY A 191 -0.38 -8.97 29.59
CA GLY A 191 0.13 -10.23 30.16
C GLY A 191 0.82 -11.20 29.20
N GLN A 192 0.98 -10.85 27.92
CA GLN A 192 1.82 -11.64 27.01
C GLN A 192 3.25 -11.09 26.95
N PRO A 193 4.29 -11.98 26.90
CA PRO A 193 5.67 -11.52 26.76
C PRO A 193 5.83 -10.76 25.44
N THR A 194 6.38 -9.56 25.52
CA THR A 194 6.75 -8.75 24.35
C THR A 194 8.07 -9.18 23.73
N GLY A 195 8.59 -10.35 24.10
CA GLY A 195 9.87 -10.88 23.63
C GLY A 195 9.79 -11.39 22.19
N HIS A 196 10.50 -10.71 21.31
CA HIS A 196 10.67 -11.12 19.91
C HIS A 196 11.83 -12.13 19.82
N SER A 197 11.55 -13.43 19.98
CA SER A 197 12.57 -14.48 20.05
C SER A 197 12.74 -15.30 18.77
N GLY A 198 12.30 -14.81 17.61
CA GLY A 198 12.30 -15.57 16.38
C GLY A 198 13.18 -15.00 15.25
N ARG A 199 13.50 -15.82 14.25
CA ARG A 199 14.15 -15.40 13.00
C ARG A 199 13.08 -14.88 12.02
N GLY A 200 13.23 -13.62 11.59
CA GLY A 200 12.27 -12.99 10.69
C GLY A 200 11.01 -12.48 11.40
N ILE A 201 10.17 -11.74 10.66
CA ILE A 201 9.01 -11.07 11.24
C ILE A 201 7.94 -12.05 11.76
N GLY A 202 7.75 -13.18 11.10
CA GLY A 202 6.75 -14.18 11.47
C GLY A 202 7.03 -14.85 12.81
N GLU A 203 8.27 -15.26 13.06
CA GLU A 203 8.68 -15.85 14.33
C GLU A 203 8.80 -14.80 15.44
N SER A 204 9.24 -13.58 15.07
CA SER A 204 9.38 -12.49 16.03
C SER A 204 8.04 -12.03 16.62
N LEU A 205 6.92 -12.30 15.92
CA LEU A 205 5.62 -11.83 16.36
C LEU A 205 4.98 -12.69 17.44
N GLY A 206 5.37 -13.97 17.60
CA GLY A 206 4.62 -14.90 18.44
C GLY A 206 3.11 -14.92 18.10
N TRP A 207 2.76 -14.31 16.97
CA TRP A 207 1.42 -14.02 16.51
C TRP A 207 1.18 -14.78 15.22
N THR A 208 0.43 -15.81 15.32
CA THR A 208 0.19 -16.69 14.19
C THR A 208 -0.89 -16.11 13.30
N ILE A 209 -0.52 -15.79 12.07
CA ILE A 209 -1.45 -15.67 10.97
C ILE A 209 -2.20 -17.00 10.85
N ASP A 210 -3.48 -16.93 10.57
CA ASP A 210 -4.28 -18.13 10.47
C ASP A 210 -4.30 -18.67 9.02
N ALA A 211 -3.69 -19.82 8.82
CA ALA A 211 -3.70 -20.51 7.53
C ALA A 211 -5.07 -21.12 7.15
N SER A 212 -6.03 -21.15 8.05
CA SER A 212 -7.37 -21.71 7.83
C SER A 212 -8.41 -20.70 7.37
N LEU A 213 -8.00 -19.45 7.05
CA LEU A 213 -8.88 -18.36 6.64
C LEU A 213 -9.74 -18.71 5.43
N THR A 214 -10.99 -18.28 5.49
CA THR A 214 -11.97 -18.40 4.41
C THR A 214 -12.75 -17.11 4.24
N TRP A 215 -13.59 -17.03 3.23
CA TRP A 215 -14.46 -15.86 3.00
C TRP A 215 -15.43 -15.59 4.16
N LYS A 216 -15.76 -16.60 4.99
CA LYS A 216 -16.59 -16.43 6.21
C LYS A 216 -15.91 -15.54 7.25
N ASP A 217 -14.57 -15.51 7.27
CA ASP A 217 -13.82 -14.65 8.18
C ASP A 217 -13.92 -13.18 7.76
N LEU A 218 -14.02 -12.90 6.46
CA LEU A 218 -14.33 -11.56 5.94
C LEU A 218 -15.74 -11.11 6.37
N GLU A 219 -16.75 -11.99 6.24
CA GLU A 219 -18.13 -11.71 6.67
C GLU A 219 -18.19 -11.42 8.17
N MET A 220 -17.49 -12.22 8.99
CA MET A 220 -17.40 -12.03 10.43
C MET A 220 -16.79 -10.66 10.78
N LEU A 221 -15.70 -10.29 10.12
CA LEU A 221 -15.05 -8.99 10.37
C LEU A 221 -15.94 -7.83 9.94
N ARG A 222 -16.54 -7.92 8.75
CA ARG A 222 -17.48 -6.91 8.24
C ARG A 222 -18.67 -6.72 9.18
N ALA A 223 -19.21 -7.79 9.76
CA ALA A 223 -20.33 -7.71 10.70
C ALA A 223 -19.94 -7.08 12.05
N SER A 224 -18.65 -6.93 12.35
CA SER A 224 -18.16 -6.38 13.62
C SER A 224 -17.88 -4.89 13.63
N VAL A 225 -17.98 -4.21 12.48
CA VAL A 225 -17.71 -2.78 12.30
C VAL A 225 -18.72 -2.13 11.36
N ASN A 226 -18.83 -0.79 11.41
CA ASN A 226 -19.72 -0.01 10.54
C ASN A 226 -18.96 0.63 9.36
N VAL A 227 -17.64 0.66 9.40
CA VAL A 227 -16.82 1.20 8.30
C VAL A 227 -16.66 0.20 7.16
N PRO A 228 -16.45 0.67 5.92
CA PRO A 228 -16.19 -0.19 4.77
C PRO A 228 -14.99 -1.12 5.00
N VAL A 229 -15.10 -2.38 4.56
CA VAL A 229 -14.02 -3.37 4.61
C VAL A 229 -13.60 -3.74 3.20
N LEU A 230 -12.33 -3.52 2.87
CA LEU A 230 -11.71 -3.88 1.59
C LEU A 230 -10.88 -5.15 1.75
N VAL A 231 -10.66 -5.85 0.63
CA VAL A 231 -9.80 -7.03 0.56
C VAL A 231 -8.53 -6.71 -0.22
N LYS A 232 -7.35 -6.96 0.37
CA LYS A 232 -6.02 -6.74 -0.24
C LYS A 232 -5.28 -8.05 -0.46
N GLY A 233 -4.66 -8.20 -1.64
CA GLY A 233 -3.88 -9.40 -1.97
C GLY A 233 -4.54 -10.26 -3.05
N VAL A 234 -5.40 -9.67 -3.86
CA VAL A 234 -6.15 -10.36 -4.90
C VAL A 234 -5.42 -10.22 -6.24
N LEU A 235 -5.23 -11.34 -6.96
CA LEU A 235 -4.64 -11.39 -8.30
C LEU A 235 -5.55 -12.03 -9.35
N ARG A 236 -6.67 -12.64 -8.93
CA ARG A 236 -7.60 -13.38 -9.79
C ARG A 236 -8.96 -12.70 -9.82
N GLY A 237 -9.59 -12.73 -10.99
CA GLY A 237 -10.93 -12.16 -11.15
C GLY A 237 -12.00 -12.91 -10.37
N ASP A 238 -11.93 -14.23 -10.28
CA ASP A 238 -12.89 -15.05 -9.52
C ASP A 238 -12.80 -14.78 -8.00
N ASP A 239 -11.60 -14.57 -7.45
CA ASP A 239 -11.44 -14.17 -6.05
C ASP A 239 -11.95 -12.75 -5.81
N ALA A 240 -11.73 -11.83 -6.77
CA ALA A 240 -12.28 -10.48 -6.69
C ALA A 240 -13.82 -10.49 -6.68
N ALA A 241 -14.45 -11.31 -7.55
CA ALA A 241 -15.89 -11.45 -7.58
C ALA A 241 -16.42 -12.01 -6.25
N ARG A 242 -15.79 -13.06 -5.72
CA ARG A 242 -16.13 -13.62 -4.39
C ARG A 242 -15.97 -12.62 -3.27
N ALA A 243 -14.89 -11.82 -3.26
CA ALA A 243 -14.73 -10.78 -2.25
C ALA A 243 -15.93 -9.83 -2.21
N ILE A 244 -16.41 -9.37 -3.38
CA ILE A 244 -17.60 -8.52 -3.48
C ILE A 244 -18.87 -9.27 -3.04
N GLU A 245 -19.06 -10.53 -3.43
CA GLU A 245 -20.19 -11.36 -3.02
C GLU A 245 -20.24 -11.55 -1.50
N HIS A 246 -19.08 -11.67 -0.84
CA HIS A 246 -18.96 -11.71 0.62
C HIS A 246 -18.95 -10.31 1.28
N GLY A 247 -19.28 -9.26 0.51
CA GLY A 247 -19.56 -7.92 1.00
C GLY A 247 -18.35 -7.01 1.17
N ALA A 248 -17.23 -7.30 0.49
CA ALA A 248 -16.14 -6.35 0.42
C ALA A 248 -16.58 -5.05 -0.26
N ALA A 249 -16.24 -3.91 0.33
CA ALA A 249 -16.51 -2.59 -0.21
C ALA A 249 -15.48 -2.13 -1.28
N GLY A 250 -14.46 -2.94 -1.54
CA GLY A 250 -13.44 -2.70 -2.54
C GLY A 250 -12.39 -3.81 -2.56
N VAL A 251 -11.60 -3.83 -3.63
CA VAL A 251 -10.54 -4.84 -3.83
C VAL A 251 -9.22 -4.14 -4.13
N VAL A 252 -8.15 -4.64 -3.53
CA VAL A 252 -6.79 -4.20 -3.84
C VAL A 252 -6.05 -5.30 -4.58
N VAL A 253 -5.75 -5.05 -5.85
CA VAL A 253 -4.90 -5.92 -6.68
C VAL A 253 -3.47 -5.78 -6.16
N SER A 254 -2.99 -6.85 -5.55
CA SER A 254 -1.71 -6.84 -4.83
C SER A 254 -1.11 -8.23 -4.78
N ASN A 255 0.20 -8.31 -4.89
CA ASN A 255 1.00 -9.49 -4.57
C ASN A 255 1.96 -9.19 -3.40
N HIS A 256 1.52 -8.29 -2.48
CA HIS A 256 2.30 -7.86 -1.32
C HIS A 256 3.66 -7.22 -1.69
N GLY A 257 3.72 -6.58 -2.86
CA GLY A 257 4.97 -6.03 -3.37
C GLY A 257 6.04 -7.10 -3.68
N GLY A 258 5.61 -8.32 -4.05
CA GLY A 258 6.49 -9.45 -4.34
C GLY A 258 7.10 -10.11 -3.10
N ARG A 259 6.48 -9.98 -1.92
CA ARG A 259 7.02 -10.45 -0.63
C ARG A 259 6.42 -11.77 -0.14
N GLN A 260 5.45 -12.35 -0.88
CA GLN A 260 4.74 -13.59 -0.53
C GLN A 260 5.13 -14.72 -1.47
N LEU A 261 4.39 -14.98 -2.52
CA LEU A 261 4.71 -16.01 -3.51
C LEU A 261 5.60 -15.41 -4.62
N ASP A 262 6.86 -15.82 -4.69
CA ASP A 262 7.71 -15.43 -5.83
C ASP A 262 7.30 -16.21 -7.09
N GLY A 263 7.32 -15.55 -8.23
CA GLY A 263 6.73 -16.06 -9.48
C GLY A 263 5.23 -15.79 -9.60
N ALA A 264 4.59 -15.17 -8.59
CA ALA A 264 3.24 -14.64 -8.74
C ALA A 264 3.20 -13.56 -9.83
N MET A 265 2.05 -13.45 -10.51
CA MET A 265 1.84 -12.48 -11.58
C MET A 265 2.05 -11.04 -11.08
N ALA A 266 2.68 -10.19 -11.89
CA ALA A 266 2.75 -8.77 -11.63
C ALA A 266 1.34 -8.16 -11.58
N THR A 267 1.14 -7.21 -10.68
CA THR A 267 -0.17 -6.60 -10.44
C THR A 267 -0.70 -5.83 -11.64
N ALA A 268 0.18 -5.19 -12.43
CA ALA A 268 -0.18 -4.59 -13.72
C ALA A 268 -0.78 -5.61 -14.69
N SER A 269 -0.30 -6.86 -14.68
CA SER A 269 -0.81 -7.93 -15.55
C SER A 269 -2.13 -8.52 -15.01
N ALA A 270 -2.31 -8.58 -13.70
CA ALA A 270 -3.53 -9.11 -13.06
C ALA A 270 -4.70 -8.10 -13.09
N LEU A 271 -4.41 -6.80 -13.11
CA LEU A 271 -5.40 -5.73 -12.96
C LEU A 271 -6.57 -5.82 -13.95
N PRO A 272 -6.40 -6.05 -15.28
CA PRO A 272 -7.52 -6.08 -16.22
C PRO A 272 -8.55 -7.19 -15.93
N GLU A 273 -8.08 -8.37 -15.50
CA GLU A 273 -8.95 -9.48 -15.14
C GLU A 273 -9.79 -9.14 -13.92
N VAL A 274 -9.17 -8.56 -12.89
CA VAL A 274 -9.84 -8.15 -11.65
C VAL A 274 -10.86 -7.02 -11.94
N VAL A 275 -10.48 -6.00 -12.69
CA VAL A 275 -11.40 -4.90 -13.07
C VAL A 275 -12.61 -5.44 -13.82
N LYS A 276 -12.40 -6.33 -14.78
CA LYS A 276 -13.49 -6.98 -15.53
C LYS A 276 -14.41 -7.77 -14.61
N ALA A 277 -13.87 -8.51 -13.65
CA ALA A 277 -14.67 -9.35 -12.73
C ALA A 277 -15.44 -8.50 -11.70
N VAL A 278 -14.85 -7.41 -11.22
CA VAL A 278 -15.53 -6.46 -10.31
C VAL A 278 -16.64 -5.71 -11.04
N ALA A 279 -16.46 -5.41 -12.33
CA ALA A 279 -17.47 -4.82 -13.21
C ALA A 279 -18.13 -3.54 -12.65
N GLY A 280 -17.34 -2.64 -12.05
CA GLY A 280 -17.83 -1.37 -11.50
C GLY A 280 -18.63 -1.49 -10.20
N ARG A 281 -18.80 -2.68 -9.63
CA ARG A 281 -19.57 -2.89 -8.38
C ARG A 281 -18.89 -2.28 -7.14
N ALA A 282 -17.57 -2.06 -7.20
CA ALA A 282 -16.77 -1.51 -6.13
C ALA A 282 -15.47 -0.92 -6.67
N PRO A 283 -14.76 -0.03 -5.93
CA PRO A 283 -13.46 0.47 -6.32
C PRO A 283 -12.42 -0.66 -6.40
N VAL A 284 -11.59 -0.59 -7.43
CA VAL A 284 -10.41 -1.43 -7.61
C VAL A 284 -9.17 -0.58 -7.40
N ILE A 285 -8.40 -0.88 -6.38
CA ILE A 285 -7.11 -0.23 -6.09
C ILE A 285 -6.00 -1.19 -6.55
N VAL A 286 -4.85 -0.68 -6.93
CA VAL A 286 -3.70 -1.53 -7.29
C VAL A 286 -2.43 -1.04 -6.60
N ASP A 287 -1.58 -1.97 -6.16
CA ASP A 287 -0.22 -1.69 -5.73
C ASP A 287 0.80 -2.57 -6.46
N GLY A 288 2.08 -2.41 -6.11
CA GLY A 288 3.17 -3.18 -6.71
C GLY A 288 3.78 -2.50 -7.94
N GLY A 289 5.02 -2.05 -7.78
CA GLY A 289 5.84 -1.52 -8.87
C GLY A 289 5.64 -0.06 -9.24
N ILE A 290 4.64 0.63 -8.70
CA ILE A 290 4.41 2.06 -8.96
C ILE A 290 5.62 2.89 -8.54
N ARG A 291 6.20 3.65 -9.49
CA ARG A 291 7.39 4.50 -9.30
C ARG A 291 7.23 5.88 -9.92
N ARG A 292 6.34 6.04 -10.90
CA ARG A 292 6.16 7.28 -11.67
C ARG A 292 4.68 7.65 -11.74
N GLY A 293 4.40 8.94 -11.94
CA GLY A 293 3.03 9.40 -12.20
C GLY A 293 2.42 8.78 -13.47
N THR A 294 3.23 8.41 -14.45
CA THR A 294 2.79 7.68 -15.63
C THR A 294 2.29 6.28 -15.32
N ASP A 295 2.77 5.63 -14.25
CA ASP A 295 2.27 4.32 -13.82
C ASP A 295 0.85 4.47 -13.22
N ILE A 296 0.60 5.59 -12.51
CA ILE A 296 -0.73 5.94 -12.02
C ILE A 296 -1.68 6.10 -13.22
N LEU A 297 -1.26 6.85 -14.26
CA LEU A 297 -2.05 7.03 -15.47
C LEU A 297 -2.38 5.69 -16.15
N ARG A 298 -1.39 4.79 -16.26
CA ARG A 298 -1.58 3.44 -16.81
C ARG A 298 -2.57 2.63 -15.99
N ALA A 299 -2.45 2.66 -14.67
CA ALA A 299 -3.35 1.93 -13.77
C ALA A 299 -4.80 2.38 -13.94
N LEU A 300 -5.05 3.70 -13.99
CA LEU A 300 -6.38 4.24 -14.23
C LEU A 300 -6.89 3.89 -15.62
N ALA A 301 -6.05 3.98 -16.65
CA ALA A 301 -6.40 3.58 -18.02
C ALA A 301 -6.77 2.09 -18.13
N MET A 302 -6.27 1.25 -17.22
CA MET A 302 -6.65 -0.16 -17.10
C MET A 302 -7.92 -0.38 -16.25
N GLY A 303 -8.52 0.69 -15.72
CA GLY A 303 -9.75 0.65 -14.94
C GLY A 303 -9.57 0.61 -13.42
N ALA A 304 -8.37 0.81 -12.89
CA ALA A 304 -8.19 1.04 -11.46
C ALA A 304 -8.84 2.37 -11.04
N THR A 305 -9.44 2.40 -9.86
CA THR A 305 -9.95 3.63 -9.25
C THR A 305 -8.83 4.47 -8.66
N ALA A 306 -7.82 3.80 -8.08
CA ALA A 306 -6.66 4.44 -7.45
C ALA A 306 -5.48 3.46 -7.37
N VAL A 307 -4.32 3.99 -7.00
CA VAL A 307 -3.12 3.21 -6.69
C VAL A 307 -2.67 3.44 -5.25
N GLN A 308 -1.90 2.49 -4.70
CA GLN A 308 -1.22 2.73 -3.43
C GLN A 308 0.26 2.41 -3.53
N VAL A 309 1.09 3.14 -2.77
CA VAL A 309 2.55 3.02 -2.79
C VAL A 309 3.10 2.72 -1.39
N GLY A 310 3.98 1.72 -1.29
CA GLY A 310 4.63 1.30 -0.04
C GLY A 310 6.09 1.76 0.03
N ARG A 311 7.01 1.02 -0.62
CA ARG A 311 8.45 1.31 -0.59
C ARG A 311 8.83 2.76 -0.86
N PRO A 312 8.24 3.47 -1.85
CA PRO A 312 8.52 4.88 -2.09
C PRO A 312 8.37 5.76 -0.85
N VAL A 313 7.34 5.50 -0.04
CA VAL A 313 7.08 6.23 1.22
C VAL A 313 8.19 5.96 2.24
N LEU A 314 8.64 4.71 2.37
CA LEU A 314 9.72 4.34 3.28
C LEU A 314 11.06 4.96 2.89
N TRP A 315 11.32 5.08 1.59
CA TRP A 315 12.50 5.78 1.09
C TRP A 315 12.45 7.26 1.44
N GLY A 316 11.31 7.92 1.24
CA GLY A 316 11.08 9.30 1.68
C GLY A 316 11.28 9.46 3.18
N LEU A 317 10.70 8.56 3.97
CA LEU A 317 10.80 8.57 5.43
C LEU A 317 12.25 8.45 5.91
N ALA A 318 13.03 7.54 5.35
CA ALA A 318 14.43 7.34 5.67
C ALA A 318 15.31 8.55 5.29
N VAL A 319 14.97 9.23 4.21
CA VAL A 319 15.77 10.36 3.70
C VAL A 319 15.49 11.66 4.44
N GLY A 320 14.24 11.91 4.83
CA GLY A 320 13.88 13.21 5.40
C GLY A 320 12.64 13.21 6.29
N GLY A 321 12.31 12.09 6.95
CA GLY A 321 11.16 12.05 7.83
C GLY A 321 9.86 12.43 7.11
N ALA A 322 9.02 13.23 7.76
CA ALA A 322 7.76 13.70 7.18
C ALA A 322 7.96 14.49 5.88
N GLU A 323 8.93 15.39 5.81
CA GLU A 323 9.23 16.20 4.62
C GLU A 323 9.67 15.33 3.43
N GLY A 324 10.46 14.28 3.69
CA GLY A 324 10.87 13.33 2.68
C GLY A 324 9.71 12.52 2.12
N VAL A 325 8.79 12.07 2.96
CA VAL A 325 7.54 11.41 2.54
C VAL A 325 6.67 12.35 1.73
N GLU A 326 6.46 13.58 2.21
CA GLU A 326 5.67 14.59 1.51
C GLU A 326 6.24 14.85 0.10
N ARG A 327 7.57 15.00 -0.01
CA ARG A 327 8.22 15.23 -1.32
C ARG A 327 8.00 14.07 -2.28
N VAL A 328 8.13 12.82 -1.83
CA VAL A 328 7.84 11.62 -2.65
C VAL A 328 6.39 11.62 -3.14
N LEU A 329 5.44 11.90 -2.26
CA LEU A 329 4.02 11.93 -2.61
C LEU A 329 3.73 13.06 -3.62
N ARG A 330 4.28 14.26 -3.41
CA ARG A 330 4.14 15.39 -4.34
C ARG A 330 4.73 15.09 -5.70
N ILE A 331 5.92 14.48 -5.79
CA ILE A 331 6.53 14.04 -7.05
C ILE A 331 5.54 13.17 -7.84
N LEU A 332 4.97 12.15 -7.20
CA LEU A 332 4.03 11.25 -7.88
C LEU A 332 2.75 11.98 -8.32
N MET A 333 2.22 12.90 -7.50
CA MET A 333 1.04 13.69 -7.84
C MET A 333 1.32 14.67 -9.00
N GLU A 334 2.46 15.38 -8.96
CA GLU A 334 2.91 16.33 -9.99
C GLU A 334 3.14 15.62 -11.32
N GLU A 335 3.86 14.47 -11.29
CA GLU A 335 4.07 13.64 -12.48
C GLU A 335 2.77 13.09 -13.05
N PHE A 336 1.81 12.69 -12.20
CA PHE A 336 0.50 12.23 -12.65
C PHE A 336 -0.29 13.35 -13.33
N SER A 337 -0.35 14.53 -12.71
CA SER A 337 -1.02 15.70 -13.29
C SER A 337 -0.38 16.10 -14.63
N LEU A 338 0.96 16.08 -14.73
CA LEU A 338 1.66 16.34 -15.98
C LEU A 338 1.38 15.27 -17.03
N ALA A 339 1.37 13.99 -16.62
CA ALA A 339 1.06 12.86 -17.51
C ALA A 339 -0.36 12.96 -18.06
N MET A 340 -1.36 13.37 -17.24
CA MET A 340 -2.72 13.67 -17.69
C MET A 340 -2.71 14.74 -18.78
N ALA A 341 -2.03 15.86 -18.56
CA ALA A 341 -1.95 16.93 -19.52
C ALA A 341 -1.36 16.47 -20.87
N LEU A 342 -0.21 15.78 -20.81
CA LEU A 342 0.49 15.28 -22.00
C LEU A 342 -0.32 14.17 -22.72
N ALA A 343 -1.17 13.44 -22.00
CA ALA A 343 -2.06 12.44 -22.57
C ALA A 343 -3.36 13.00 -23.14
N GLY A 344 -3.63 14.31 -22.95
CA GLY A 344 -4.88 14.94 -23.38
C GLY A 344 -6.07 14.59 -22.47
N CYS A 345 -5.84 14.48 -21.15
CA CYS A 345 -6.87 14.22 -20.15
C CYS A 345 -6.99 15.41 -19.19
N ALA A 346 -8.11 16.12 -19.19
CA ALA A 346 -8.37 17.20 -18.27
C ALA A 346 -8.86 16.69 -16.89
N ARG A 347 -9.52 15.55 -16.86
CA ARG A 347 -10.07 14.93 -15.65
C ARG A 347 -9.69 13.46 -15.59
N THR A 348 -9.70 12.88 -14.39
CA THR A 348 -9.47 11.44 -14.20
C THR A 348 -10.48 10.57 -14.96
N GLY A 349 -11.74 11.05 -15.13
CA GLY A 349 -12.76 10.38 -15.93
C GLY A 349 -12.49 10.35 -17.45
N ASP A 350 -11.55 11.15 -17.95
CA ASP A 350 -11.14 11.13 -19.38
C ASP A 350 -10.11 10.02 -19.66
N ILE A 351 -9.54 9.43 -18.60
CA ILE A 351 -8.54 8.37 -18.71
C ILE A 351 -9.24 7.06 -19.03
N SER A 352 -8.93 6.48 -20.19
CA SER A 352 -9.55 5.25 -20.66
C SER A 352 -8.54 4.30 -21.29
N ALA A 353 -8.95 3.07 -21.54
CA ALA A 353 -8.11 2.04 -22.16
C ALA A 353 -7.54 2.42 -23.52
N ASP A 354 -8.16 3.38 -24.23
CA ASP A 354 -7.67 3.90 -25.52
C ASP A 354 -6.30 4.56 -25.43
N LEU A 355 -5.90 5.01 -24.22
CA LEU A 355 -4.58 5.57 -23.98
C LEU A 355 -3.48 4.53 -23.98
N LEU A 356 -3.83 3.24 -23.94
CA LEU A 356 -2.85 2.17 -23.82
C LEU A 356 -2.61 1.48 -25.18
N HIS A 357 -1.33 1.20 -25.43
CA HIS A 357 -0.90 0.27 -26.44
C HIS A 357 -0.05 -0.82 -25.78
N ARG A 358 -0.41 -2.07 -26.01
CA ARG A 358 0.41 -3.23 -25.63
C ARG A 358 1.35 -3.54 -26.80
N ALA A 359 2.65 -3.53 -26.52
CA ALA A 359 3.64 -3.96 -27.48
C ALA A 359 3.56 -5.46 -27.74
#